data_69e6bd894970be651a33b8d3c43ccb2b
#
_entry.id   69e6bd894970be651a33b8d3c43ccb2b
#
_cell.length_a   1.000
_cell.length_b   1.000
_cell.length_c   1.000
_cell.angle_alpha   90.00
_cell.angle_beta   90.00
_cell.angle_gamma   90.00
#
_symmetry.space_group_name_H-M   'P 1'
#
loop_
_entity.id
_entity.type
_entity.pdbx_description
1 polymer ?
#
loop_
_entity_poly.entity_id
_entity_poly.type
_entity_poly.pdbx_seq_one_letter_code
_entity_poly.pdbx_strand_id
1 'polypeptide(L)'
;MVRRKDYATSEEFDAALLETLRAHKIDLVVLAGFLSVLGPSVIAAYPRRILNVHPALIPSFCGPGMYGLRPHEAALARGCKVTGATVHFVNEECDGGPSCCRRPWTSCPATPPRCCKNG
;
A
#
# COMPACT_ATOMS: atom_id res chain seq x y z
N MET A 1 3.17 -13.48 15.83
CA MET A 1 2.76 -12.32 15.00
C MET A 1 3.73 -11.16 15.20
N VAL A 2 4.21 -10.56 14.12
CA VAL A 2 5.15 -9.42 14.15
C VAL A 2 4.34 -8.13 14.03
N ARG A 3 4.40 -7.26 15.03
CA ARG A 3 3.66 -6.00 15.05
C ARG A 3 4.60 -4.82 15.28
N ARG A 4 4.42 -3.76 14.50
CA ARG A 4 5.27 -2.55 14.59
C ARG A 4 5.37 -1.99 16.01
N LYS A 5 4.28 -2.01 16.76
CA LYS A 5 4.22 -1.46 18.12
C LYS A 5 5.05 -2.23 19.14
N ASP A 6 5.45 -3.45 18.83
CA ASP A 6 6.22 -4.29 19.74
C ASP A 6 7.73 -3.98 19.68
N TYR A 7 8.14 -3.04 18.81
CA TYR A 7 9.55 -2.69 18.59
C TYR A 7 9.77 -1.20 18.78
N ALA A 8 10.90 -0.85 19.39
CA ALA A 8 11.22 0.53 19.69
C ALA A 8 11.59 1.35 18.45
N THR A 9 12.25 0.73 17.48
CA THR A 9 12.69 1.39 16.24
C THR A 9 12.15 0.68 15.01
N SER A 10 12.12 1.40 13.88
CA SER A 10 11.73 0.83 12.59
C SER A 10 12.70 -0.24 12.13
N GLU A 11 13.98 -0.07 12.41
CA GLU A 11 15.03 -1.02 12.04
C GLU A 11 14.87 -2.35 12.77
N GLU A 12 14.53 -2.30 14.06
CA GLU A 12 14.25 -3.52 14.84
C GLU A 12 13.05 -4.28 14.30
N PHE A 13 11.99 -3.56 13.98
CA PHE A 13 10.79 -4.14 13.38
C PHE A 13 11.12 -4.77 12.02
N ASP A 14 11.86 -4.06 11.20
CA ASP A 14 12.25 -4.51 9.86
C ASP A 14 13.09 -5.78 9.92
N ALA A 15 14.07 -5.83 10.82
CA ALA A 15 14.91 -7.00 11.03
C ALA A 15 14.09 -8.22 11.49
N ALA A 16 13.17 -8.02 12.44
CA ALA A 16 12.30 -9.08 12.93
C ALA A 16 11.35 -9.60 11.84
N LEU A 17 10.82 -8.69 11.04
CA LEU A 17 9.96 -9.04 9.91
C LEU A 17 10.72 -9.87 8.88
N LEU A 18 11.91 -9.45 8.51
CA LEU A 18 12.76 -10.16 7.56
C LEU A 18 13.12 -11.57 8.06
N GLU A 19 13.49 -11.68 9.32
CA GLU A 19 13.81 -12.98 9.93
C GLU A 19 12.60 -13.92 9.89
N THR A 20 11.41 -13.39 10.22
CA THR A 20 10.16 -14.16 10.18
C THR A 20 9.85 -14.64 8.76
N LEU A 21 10.00 -13.78 7.77
CA LEU A 21 9.77 -14.13 6.36
C LEU A 21 10.72 -15.23 5.90
N ARG A 22 11.98 -15.14 6.27
CA ARG A 22 12.99 -16.16 5.94
C ARG A 22 12.71 -17.49 6.64
N ALA A 23 12.33 -17.45 7.91
CA ALA A 23 12.01 -18.64 8.70
C ALA A 23 10.85 -19.44 8.11
N HIS A 24 9.86 -18.74 7.51
CA HIS A 24 8.71 -19.37 6.86
C HIS A 24 8.93 -19.63 5.37
N LYS A 25 10.12 -19.38 4.84
CA LYS A 25 10.48 -19.57 3.43
C LYS A 25 9.51 -18.86 2.47
N ILE A 26 9.20 -17.61 2.78
CA ILE A 26 8.29 -16.80 1.98
C ILE A 26 9.01 -16.32 0.71
N ASP A 27 8.37 -16.48 -0.44
CA ASP A 27 8.90 -16.08 -1.74
C ASP A 27 8.26 -14.79 -2.26
N LEU A 28 7.02 -14.49 -1.86
CA LEU A 28 6.26 -13.33 -2.31
C LEU A 28 5.55 -12.71 -1.13
N VAL A 29 5.61 -11.38 -1.03
CA VAL A 29 4.95 -10.62 0.03
C VAL A 29 3.86 -9.75 -0.60
N VAL A 30 2.67 -9.78 -0.04
CA VAL A 30 1.56 -8.92 -0.46
C VAL A 30 1.13 -8.05 0.72
N LEU A 31 1.17 -6.74 0.52
CA LEU A 31 0.74 -5.76 1.52
C LEU A 31 -0.69 -5.34 1.20
N ALA A 32 -1.57 -5.52 2.15
CA ALA A 32 -2.97 -5.11 2.05
C ALA A 32 -3.36 -4.40 3.34
N GLY A 33 -3.59 -3.10 3.27
CA GLY A 33 -3.87 -2.29 4.45
C GLY A 33 -2.68 -2.12 5.39
N PHE A 34 -1.47 -2.26 4.87
CA PHE A 34 -0.25 -2.09 5.65
C PHE A 34 0.09 -0.61 5.77
N LEU A 35 0.03 -0.08 6.98
CA LEU A 35 0.17 1.36 7.24
C LEU A 35 1.60 1.81 7.56
N SER A 36 2.48 0.86 7.85
CA SER A 36 3.89 1.15 8.13
C SER A 36 4.70 1.14 6.83
N VAL A 37 5.87 1.75 6.86
CA VAL A 37 6.81 1.73 5.74
C VAL A 37 7.77 0.57 5.94
N LEU A 38 7.98 -0.24 4.90
CA LEU A 38 9.00 -1.28 4.92
C LEU A 38 10.39 -0.65 4.82
N GLY A 39 11.30 -1.16 5.63
CA GLY A 39 12.68 -0.69 5.59
C GLY A 39 13.47 -1.26 4.41
N PRO A 40 14.65 -0.67 4.15
CA PRO A 40 15.49 -1.09 3.03
C PRO A 40 15.95 -2.55 3.10
N SER A 41 16.09 -3.11 4.30
CA SER A 41 16.52 -4.50 4.47
C SER A 41 15.53 -5.49 3.88
N VAL A 42 14.23 -5.30 4.13
CA VAL A 42 13.19 -6.18 3.60
C VAL A 42 13.06 -5.98 2.09
N ILE A 43 13.07 -4.75 1.64
CA ILE A 43 12.96 -4.42 0.21
C ILE A 43 14.12 -5.02 -0.58
N ALA A 44 15.34 -4.90 -0.07
CA ALA A 44 16.53 -5.46 -0.71
C ALA A 44 16.54 -6.98 -0.76
N ALA A 45 15.96 -7.63 0.26
CA ALA A 45 15.88 -9.10 0.33
C ALA A 45 14.83 -9.68 -0.62
N TYR A 46 13.83 -8.89 -0.98
CA TYR A 46 12.73 -9.31 -1.85
C TYR A 46 12.57 -8.38 -3.06
N PRO A 47 13.61 -8.25 -3.90
CA PRO A 47 13.53 -7.37 -5.07
C PRO A 47 12.46 -7.87 -6.04
N ARG A 48 11.49 -6.98 -6.38
CA ARG A 48 10.36 -7.27 -7.27
C ARG A 48 9.48 -8.43 -6.77
N ARG A 49 9.46 -8.66 -5.46
CA ARG A 49 8.67 -9.72 -4.83
C ARG A 49 7.75 -9.21 -3.73
N ILE A 50 7.60 -7.89 -3.63
CA ILE A 50 6.68 -7.26 -2.69
C ILE A 50 5.65 -6.48 -3.48
N LEU A 51 4.39 -6.83 -3.33
CA LEU A 51 3.26 -6.14 -3.95
C LEU A 51 2.49 -5.39 -2.88
N ASN A 52 1.96 -4.23 -3.23
CA ASN A 52 1.10 -3.46 -2.36
C ASN A 52 -0.19 -3.08 -3.08
N VAL A 53 -1.29 -3.10 -2.35
CA VAL A 53 -2.59 -2.62 -2.85
C VAL A 53 -2.79 -1.20 -2.36
N HIS A 54 -2.81 -0.24 -3.28
CA HIS A 54 -3.05 1.17 -2.97
C HIS A 54 -4.46 1.57 -3.39
N PRO A 55 -5.23 2.26 -2.53
CA PRO A 55 -6.64 2.58 -2.80
C PRO A 55 -6.84 3.80 -3.69
N ALA A 56 -6.12 3.88 -4.79
CA ALA A 56 -6.26 4.93 -5.81
C ALA A 56 -5.66 4.47 -7.12
N LEU A 57 -5.91 5.20 -8.19
CA LEU A 57 -5.28 4.96 -9.48
C LEU A 57 -3.93 5.69 -9.51
N ILE A 58 -2.85 5.01 -9.13
CA ILE A 58 -1.50 5.59 -9.16
C ILE A 58 -1.18 6.05 -10.59
N PRO A 59 -0.61 7.26 -10.77
CA PRO A 59 0.01 8.14 -9.79
C PRO A 59 -0.91 9.11 -9.07
N SER A 60 -2.22 9.02 -9.24
CA SER A 60 -3.17 9.88 -8.55
C SER A 60 -3.32 9.49 -7.08
N PHE A 61 -3.38 10.48 -6.20
CA PHE A 61 -3.65 10.30 -4.76
C PHE A 61 -2.77 9.25 -4.10
N CYS A 62 -1.47 9.31 -4.36
CA CYS A 62 -0.49 8.40 -3.78
C CYS A 62 0.61 9.19 -3.06
N GLY A 63 1.50 8.47 -2.39
CA GLY A 63 2.61 9.05 -1.67
C GLY A 63 2.36 9.17 -0.17
N PRO A 64 3.22 9.91 0.56
CA PRO A 64 3.12 10.03 2.01
C PRO A 64 1.76 10.55 2.47
N GLY A 65 1.19 9.90 3.48
CA GLY A 65 -0.10 10.28 4.04
C GLY A 65 -1.34 9.75 3.32
N MET A 66 -1.19 9.18 2.12
CA MET A 66 -2.30 8.63 1.34
C MET A 66 -2.50 7.15 1.66
N TYR A 67 -3.23 6.87 2.74
CA TYR A 67 -3.54 5.51 3.17
C TYR A 67 -4.97 5.40 3.69
N GLY A 68 -5.48 4.18 3.79
CA GLY A 68 -6.82 3.90 4.28
C GLY A 68 -7.90 4.52 3.40
N LEU A 69 -8.75 5.35 3.96
CA LEU A 69 -9.82 6.06 3.25
C LEU A 69 -9.38 7.42 2.69
N ARG A 70 -8.20 7.91 3.05
CA ARG A 70 -7.72 9.23 2.62
C ARG A 70 -7.68 9.43 1.12
N PRO A 71 -7.20 8.46 0.31
CA PRO A 71 -7.25 8.60 -1.15
C PRO A 71 -8.67 8.73 -1.69
N HIS A 72 -9.63 8.00 -1.13
CA HIS A 72 -11.04 8.08 -1.54
C HIS A 72 -11.65 9.44 -1.18
N GLU A 73 -11.36 9.93 0.02
CA GLU A 73 -11.81 11.24 0.48
C GLU A 73 -11.23 12.36 -0.39
N ALA A 74 -9.95 12.26 -0.73
CA ALA A 74 -9.28 13.23 -1.60
C ALA A 74 -9.88 13.23 -3.01
N ALA A 75 -10.16 12.07 -3.58
CA ALA A 75 -10.76 11.94 -4.89
C ALA A 75 -12.16 12.57 -4.92
N LEU A 76 -12.98 12.31 -3.90
CA LEU A 76 -14.31 12.90 -3.79
C LEU A 76 -14.26 14.41 -3.60
N ALA A 77 -13.34 14.90 -2.76
CA ALA A 77 -13.15 16.33 -2.53
C ALA A 77 -12.73 17.07 -3.79
N ARG A 78 -11.95 16.43 -4.66
CA ARG A 78 -11.54 16.99 -5.96
C ARG A 78 -12.62 16.88 -7.02
N GLY A 79 -13.70 16.17 -6.75
CA GLY A 79 -14.76 15.95 -7.74
C GLY A 79 -14.40 14.94 -8.82
N CYS A 80 -13.46 14.06 -8.56
CA CYS A 80 -13.07 13.03 -9.52
C CYS A 80 -14.23 12.07 -9.78
N LYS A 81 -14.48 11.78 -11.05
CA LYS A 81 -15.58 10.89 -11.47
C LYS A 81 -15.15 9.43 -11.54
N VAL A 82 -13.86 9.18 -11.63
CA VAL A 82 -13.29 7.83 -11.68
C VAL A 82 -12.19 7.74 -10.62
N THR A 83 -12.21 6.67 -9.86
CA THR A 83 -11.16 6.30 -8.91
C THR A 83 -10.91 4.81 -9.03
N GLY A 84 -10.14 4.23 -8.15
CA GLY A 84 -9.89 2.81 -8.23
C GLY A 84 -8.84 2.34 -7.24
N ALA A 85 -8.24 1.21 -7.55
CA ALA A 85 -7.14 0.64 -6.79
C ALA A 85 -6.02 0.24 -7.73
N THR A 86 -4.79 0.27 -7.22
CA THR A 86 -3.60 -0.14 -7.95
C THR A 86 -2.84 -1.17 -7.14
N VAL A 87 -2.43 -2.24 -7.81
CA VAL A 87 -1.45 -3.19 -7.26
C VAL A 87 -0.11 -2.85 -7.90
N HIS A 88 0.88 -2.57 -7.10
CA HIS A 88 2.21 -2.20 -7.60
C HIS A 88 3.32 -2.91 -6.84
N PHE A 89 4.47 -3.01 -7.48
CA PHE A 89 5.66 -3.50 -6.82
C PHE A 89 6.20 -2.43 -5.87
N VAL A 90 6.60 -2.87 -4.68
CA VAL A 90 7.18 -1.99 -3.67
C VAL A 90 8.68 -1.84 -3.92
N ASN A 91 9.13 -0.59 -3.93
CA ASN A 91 10.54 -0.24 -3.94
C ASN A 91 10.83 0.78 -2.83
N GLU A 92 11.97 1.41 -2.84
CA GLU A 92 12.38 2.38 -1.82
C GLU A 92 11.55 3.67 -1.87
N GLU A 93 10.92 3.95 -2.99
CA GLU A 93 10.09 5.12 -3.20
C GLU A 93 8.63 4.82 -2.80
N CYS A 94 8.04 5.67 -1.97
CA CYS A 94 6.67 5.48 -1.51
C CYS A 94 5.69 5.52 -2.69
N ASP A 95 4.98 4.42 -2.91
CA ASP A 95 4.03 4.25 -4.02
C ASP A 95 4.64 4.50 -5.40
N GLY A 96 5.97 4.46 -5.50
CA GLY A 96 6.69 4.79 -6.73
C GLY A 96 7.07 3.61 -7.60
N GLY A 97 6.86 2.38 -7.13
CA GLY A 97 7.20 1.18 -7.89
C GLY A 97 6.29 0.95 -9.09
N PRO A 98 6.73 0.11 -10.05
CA PRO A 98 5.93 -0.16 -11.25
C PRO A 98 4.59 -0.79 -10.91
N SER A 99 3.53 -0.32 -11.57
CA SER A 99 2.18 -0.87 -11.40
C SER A 99 2.05 -2.23 -12.07
N CYS A 100 1.51 -3.19 -11.33
CA CYS A 100 1.18 -4.51 -11.86
C CYS A 100 -0.18 -4.50 -12.55
N CYS A 101 -1.20 -3.93 -11.89
CA CYS A 101 -2.53 -3.77 -12.46
C CYS A 101 -3.29 -2.66 -11.73
N ARG A 102 -4.33 -2.14 -12.39
CA ARG A 102 -5.23 -1.15 -11.83
C ARG A 102 -6.67 -1.52 -12.13
N ARG A 103 -7.57 -1.23 -11.21
CA ARG A 103 -9.00 -1.43 -11.41
C ARG A 103 -9.75 -0.14 -11.13
N PRO A 104 -10.30 0.51 -12.17
CA PRO A 104 -11.09 1.72 -12.00
C PRO A 104 -12.55 1.41 -11.68
N TRP A 105 -13.22 2.36 -11.04
CA TRP A 105 -14.67 2.36 -10.88
C TRP A 105 -15.18 3.82 -10.78
N THR A 106 -16.48 3.98 -11.01
CA THR A 106 -17.09 5.32 -10.95
C THR A 106 -17.25 5.77 -9.50
N SER A 107 -16.86 7.00 -9.21
CA SER A 107 -17.04 7.59 -7.89
C SER A 107 -18.48 8.05 -7.68
N CYS A 108 -18.90 8.12 -6.41
CA CYS A 108 -20.22 8.56 -6.00
C CYS A 108 -20.09 9.87 -5.20
N PRO A 109 -20.05 11.04 -5.86
CA PRO A 109 -19.71 12.30 -5.19
C PRO A 109 -20.70 12.76 -4.12
N ALA A 110 -21.92 12.28 -4.15
CA ALA A 110 -22.96 12.64 -3.17
C ALA A 110 -23.03 11.67 -1.99
N THR A 111 -22.17 10.67 -1.92
CA THR A 111 -22.19 9.62 -0.90
C THR A 111 -20.85 9.51 -0.18
N PRO A 112 -20.80 8.86 1.01
CA PRO A 112 -19.55 8.66 1.73
C PRO A 112 -18.50 7.87 0.94
N PRO A 113 -17.21 8.00 1.29
CA PRO A 113 -16.11 7.31 0.58
C PRO A 113 -16.27 5.81 0.42
N ARG A 114 -16.99 5.14 1.32
CA ARG A 114 -17.27 3.71 1.21
C ARG A 114 -17.97 3.29 -0.08
N CYS A 115 -18.67 4.22 -0.72
CA CYS A 115 -19.32 3.99 -2.02
C CYS A 115 -18.28 3.63 -3.09
N CYS A 116 -17.08 4.16 -2.98
CA CYS A 116 -15.99 3.86 -3.90
C CYS A 116 -15.48 2.43 -3.80
N LYS A 117 -15.80 1.73 -2.71
CA LYS A 117 -15.36 0.36 -2.49
C LYS A 117 -16.25 -0.67 -3.16
N ASN A 118 -17.45 -0.26 -3.54
CA ASN A 118 -18.48 -1.15 -4.08
C ASN A 118 -18.56 -1.11 -5.62
N GLY A 119 -17.63 -0.40 -6.22
CA GLY A 119 -17.58 -0.23 -7.67
C GLY A 119 -17.19 -1.44 -8.50
#